data_449d729852f438715d944eb9f3bdc2b7
#
_entry.id   449d729852f438715d944eb9f3bdc2b7
#
_cell.length_a   1.000
_cell.length_b   1.000
_cell.length_c   1.000
_cell.angle_alpha   90.00
_cell.angle_beta   90.00
_cell.angle_gamma   90.00
#
_symmetry.space_group_name_H-M   'P 1'
#
loop_
_entity.id
_entity.type
_entity.pdbx_description
1 polymer ?
#
loop_
_entity_poly.entity_id
_entity_poly.type
_entity_poly.pdbx_seq_one_letter_code
_entity_poly.pdbx_strand_id
1 'polypeptide(L)'
;MPNAKASAPQEVAALLVISDKILSGRTKDKNIGYIAEYLTTLGIDLREVRVIGNEEGAIVDAVNVLRHRYAYVFTTGGIGPTHDDITSDCVARAFGVPIDVDPRALAIPKGTDLVLNEVSGAPGFWIGNVIVMAGVPSIMQAMLDEVAPKLKTGIRMLSETVRANVRESDIGTQLDEIAKANPGVVIGSHPFFDLQHGPSTSVVLRASDTQRLQRAKRAVEDMMERVQGAQSGNA
;
A
#
# COMPACT_ATOMS: atom_id res chain seq x y z
N MET A 1 -21.02 -22.21 -24.16
CA MET A 1 -20.05 -21.13 -23.90
C MET A 1 -20.30 -20.65 -22.49
N PRO A 2 -19.48 -20.97 -21.47
CA PRO A 2 -19.63 -20.37 -20.15
C PRO A 2 -19.14 -18.92 -20.20
N ASN A 3 -20.04 -18.00 -19.80
CA ASN A 3 -19.76 -16.58 -19.62
C ASN A 3 -18.51 -16.39 -18.74
N ALA A 4 -17.44 -15.86 -19.31
CA ALA A 4 -16.37 -15.29 -18.53
C ALA A 4 -16.98 -14.12 -17.75
N LYS A 5 -17.22 -14.29 -16.45
CA LYS A 5 -17.51 -13.17 -15.55
C LYS A 5 -16.35 -12.22 -15.68
N ALA A 6 -16.61 -11.04 -16.26
CA ALA A 6 -15.66 -9.94 -16.25
C ALA A 6 -15.24 -9.74 -14.78
N SER A 7 -13.96 -9.90 -14.50
CA SER A 7 -13.43 -9.61 -13.18
C SER A 7 -13.73 -8.15 -12.86
N ALA A 8 -14.30 -7.88 -11.70
CA ALA A 8 -14.48 -6.50 -11.24
C ALA A 8 -13.15 -5.74 -11.40
N PRO A 9 -13.19 -4.48 -11.83
CA PRO A 9 -11.96 -3.69 -11.96
C PRO A 9 -11.26 -3.64 -10.60
N GLN A 10 -9.95 -3.84 -10.61
CA GLN A 10 -9.14 -3.75 -9.41
C GLN A 10 -9.07 -2.29 -8.98
N GLU A 11 -9.54 -1.98 -7.78
CA GLU A 11 -9.44 -0.64 -7.23
C GLU A 11 -7.98 -0.30 -6.94
N VAL A 12 -7.54 0.87 -7.37
CA VAL A 12 -6.16 1.33 -7.23
C VAL A 12 -6.08 2.56 -6.35
N ALA A 13 -5.06 2.63 -5.51
CA ALA A 13 -4.84 3.73 -4.58
C ALA A 13 -3.44 4.33 -4.69
N ALA A 14 -3.34 5.57 -4.22
CA ALA A 14 -2.07 6.23 -3.91
C ALA A 14 -2.02 6.65 -2.44
N LEU A 15 -0.82 6.80 -1.91
CA LEU A 15 -0.54 7.32 -0.58
C LEU A 15 0.35 8.56 -0.67
N LEU A 16 -0.07 9.64 -0.04
CA LEU A 16 0.69 10.87 0.11
C LEU A 16 1.07 11.07 1.57
N VAL A 17 2.35 10.96 1.88
CA VAL A 17 2.91 11.21 3.21
C VAL A 17 3.44 12.64 3.25
N ILE A 18 2.91 13.45 4.15
CA ILE A 18 3.27 14.86 4.30
C ILE A 18 4.04 15.02 5.61
N SER A 19 5.38 15.16 5.52
CA SER A 19 6.21 15.23 6.72
C SER A 19 7.67 15.62 6.47
N ASP A 20 8.07 16.79 6.92
CA ASP A 20 9.47 17.21 6.97
C ASP A 20 10.32 16.34 7.92
N LYS A 21 9.68 15.77 8.96
CA LYS A 21 10.36 14.91 9.93
C LYS A 21 10.84 13.59 9.30
N ILE A 22 10.07 13.06 8.34
CA ILE A 22 10.46 11.87 7.57
C ILE A 22 11.55 12.24 6.57
N LEU A 23 11.38 13.32 5.80
CA LEU A 23 12.35 13.76 4.80
C LEU A 23 13.70 14.13 5.43
N SER A 24 13.71 14.71 6.62
CA SER A 24 14.93 15.03 7.36
C SER A 24 15.57 13.84 8.09
N GLY A 25 14.96 12.65 8.03
CA GLY A 25 15.45 11.45 8.72
C GLY A 25 15.25 11.45 10.25
N ARG A 26 14.58 12.46 10.82
CA ARG A 26 14.30 12.53 12.26
C ARG A 26 13.31 11.46 12.72
N THR A 27 12.40 11.04 11.83
CA THR A 27 11.40 10.03 12.10
C THR A 27 11.42 9.01 10.97
N LYS A 28 11.41 7.72 11.32
CA LYS A 28 11.19 6.65 10.35
C LYS A 28 9.70 6.50 10.12
N ASP A 29 9.29 6.41 8.86
CA ASP A 29 7.89 6.13 8.53
C ASP A 29 7.45 4.76 9.06
N LYS A 30 6.23 4.69 9.59
CA LYS A 30 5.58 3.48 10.08
C LYS A 30 4.20 3.26 9.46
N ASN A 31 3.74 4.20 8.64
CA ASN A 31 2.40 4.20 8.07
C ASN A 31 2.37 3.53 6.70
N ILE A 32 3.38 3.73 5.86
CA ILE A 32 3.42 3.21 4.48
C ILE A 32 3.21 1.70 4.46
N GLY A 33 4.03 0.97 5.20
CA GLY A 33 3.95 -0.49 5.25
C GLY A 33 2.61 -1.00 5.78
N TYR A 34 2.11 -0.40 6.84
CA TYR A 34 0.83 -0.75 7.43
C TYR A 34 -0.34 -0.51 6.47
N ILE A 35 -0.42 0.68 5.85
CA ILE A 35 -1.48 1.02 4.89
C ILE A 35 -1.42 0.09 3.68
N ALA A 36 -0.22 -0.21 3.14
CA ALA A 36 -0.06 -1.10 2.01
C ALA A 36 -0.57 -2.52 2.31
N GLU A 37 -0.22 -3.05 3.48
CA GLU A 37 -0.70 -4.35 3.94
C GLU A 37 -2.22 -4.35 4.14
N TYR A 38 -2.74 -3.35 4.83
CA TYR A 38 -4.16 -3.21 5.11
C TYR A 38 -5.00 -3.13 3.83
N LEU A 39 -4.64 -2.26 2.88
CA LEU A 39 -5.33 -2.11 1.60
C LEU A 39 -5.28 -3.40 0.76
N THR A 40 -4.19 -4.15 0.83
CA THR A 40 -4.07 -5.46 0.19
C THR A 40 -5.14 -6.43 0.70
N THR A 41 -5.45 -6.42 2.01
CA THR A 41 -6.52 -7.27 2.59
C THR A 41 -7.91 -6.90 2.07
N LEU A 42 -8.11 -5.65 1.69
CA LEU A 42 -9.35 -5.12 1.11
C LEU A 42 -9.42 -5.31 -0.42
N GLY A 43 -8.36 -5.83 -1.05
CA GLY A 43 -8.27 -5.95 -2.51
C GLY A 43 -8.03 -4.62 -3.22
N ILE A 44 -7.55 -3.60 -2.52
CA ILE A 44 -7.15 -2.31 -3.07
C ILE A 44 -5.64 -2.33 -3.28
N ASP A 45 -5.19 -2.02 -4.50
CA ASP A 45 -3.78 -2.09 -4.87
C ASP A 45 -3.12 -0.71 -4.71
N LEU A 46 -2.20 -0.57 -3.76
CA LEU A 46 -1.42 0.64 -3.58
C LEU A 46 -0.34 0.72 -4.68
N ARG A 47 -0.50 1.65 -5.62
CA ARG A 47 0.34 1.78 -6.83
C ARG A 47 1.40 2.85 -6.74
N GLU A 48 1.17 3.86 -5.92
CA GLU A 48 2.10 4.99 -5.80
C GLU A 48 2.15 5.48 -4.36
N VAL A 49 3.36 5.78 -3.89
CA VAL A 49 3.60 6.46 -2.62
C VAL A 49 4.47 7.68 -2.89
N ARG A 50 4.03 8.83 -2.40
CA ARG A 50 4.84 10.05 -2.37
C ARG A 50 5.08 10.48 -0.96
N VAL A 51 6.30 10.94 -0.69
CA VAL A 51 6.68 11.59 0.57
C VAL A 51 7.11 13.01 0.24
N ILE A 52 6.42 13.99 0.80
CA ILE A 52 6.68 15.42 0.56
C ILE A 52 6.76 16.21 1.86
N GLY A 53 7.35 17.39 1.79
CA GLY A 53 7.39 18.34 2.91
C GLY A 53 6.07 19.09 3.09
N ASN A 54 5.99 19.85 4.21
CA ASN A 54 4.88 20.74 4.52
C ASN A 54 4.98 22.05 3.71
N GLU A 55 4.90 21.94 2.39
CA GLU A 55 4.92 23.06 1.45
C GLU A 55 3.62 23.10 0.66
N GLU A 56 2.93 24.24 0.69
CA GLU A 56 1.60 24.40 0.12
C GLU A 56 1.53 23.97 -1.35
N GLY A 57 2.43 24.50 -2.19
CA GLY A 57 2.45 24.18 -3.63
C GLY A 57 2.64 22.68 -3.87
N ALA A 58 3.58 22.06 -3.16
CA ALA A 58 3.85 20.63 -3.29
C ALA A 58 2.65 19.77 -2.89
N ILE A 59 1.96 20.14 -1.81
CA ILE A 59 0.77 19.40 -1.34
C ILE A 59 -0.38 19.53 -2.34
N VAL A 60 -0.71 20.76 -2.77
CA VAL A 60 -1.81 21.03 -3.73
C VAL A 60 -1.57 20.29 -5.05
N ASP A 61 -0.36 20.35 -5.58
CA ASP A 61 0.00 19.68 -6.83
C ASP A 61 -0.07 18.16 -6.70
N ALA A 62 0.49 17.60 -5.61
CA ALA A 62 0.45 16.18 -5.37
C ALA A 62 -0.99 15.66 -5.23
N VAL A 63 -1.83 16.33 -4.44
CA VAL A 63 -3.25 15.98 -4.28
C VAL A 63 -3.96 16.02 -5.63
N ASN A 64 -3.78 17.08 -6.43
CA ASN A 64 -4.42 17.22 -7.75
C ASN A 64 -3.97 16.11 -8.72
N VAL A 65 -2.70 15.79 -8.79
CA VAL A 65 -2.20 14.72 -9.67
C VAL A 65 -2.75 13.38 -9.24
N LEU A 66 -2.68 13.07 -7.95
CA LEU A 66 -3.06 11.74 -7.44
C LEU A 66 -4.57 11.51 -7.53
N ARG A 67 -5.41 12.50 -7.13
CA ARG A 67 -6.88 12.34 -7.14
C ARG A 67 -7.48 12.16 -8.52
N HIS A 68 -6.81 12.63 -9.59
CA HIS A 68 -7.27 12.42 -10.96
C HIS A 68 -6.82 11.07 -11.54
N ARG A 69 -5.83 10.42 -10.91
CA ARG A 69 -5.22 9.20 -11.44
C ARG A 69 -5.66 7.92 -10.72
N TYR A 70 -6.01 8.03 -9.44
CA TYR A 70 -6.31 6.88 -8.59
C TYR A 70 -7.75 6.90 -8.10
N ALA A 71 -8.32 5.72 -7.86
CA ALA A 71 -9.65 5.58 -7.28
C ALA A 71 -9.70 6.12 -5.84
N TYR A 72 -8.61 5.95 -5.09
CA TYR A 72 -8.44 6.47 -3.74
C TYR A 72 -7.07 7.12 -3.56
N VAL A 73 -7.04 8.21 -2.82
CA VAL A 73 -5.82 8.85 -2.33
C VAL A 73 -5.89 8.92 -0.81
N PHE A 74 -5.03 8.20 -0.16
CA PHE A 74 -4.83 8.30 1.28
C PHE A 74 -3.76 9.34 1.55
N THR A 75 -3.96 10.22 2.54
CA THR A 75 -2.90 11.11 3.00
C THR A 75 -2.62 10.90 4.48
N THR A 76 -1.38 11.08 4.91
CA THR A 76 -1.00 11.05 6.32
C THR A 76 -0.14 12.24 6.69
N GLY A 77 -0.48 12.90 7.80
CA GLY A 77 0.26 14.03 8.35
C GLY A 77 -0.33 15.41 8.02
N GLY A 78 0.16 16.41 8.74
CA GLY A 78 -0.17 17.82 8.54
C GLY A 78 -1.61 18.23 8.89
N ILE A 79 -2.30 17.51 9.81
CA ILE A 79 -3.66 17.83 10.28
C ILE A 79 -3.73 18.08 11.79
N GLY A 80 -2.61 18.35 12.43
CA GLY A 80 -2.55 18.69 13.85
C GLY A 80 -2.85 20.18 14.10
N PRO A 81 -2.66 20.65 15.34
CA PRO A 81 -2.97 22.01 15.75
C PRO A 81 -1.79 22.98 15.59
N THR A 82 -0.68 22.57 14.99
CA THR A 82 0.52 23.39 14.88
C THR A 82 0.56 24.18 13.57
N HIS A 83 1.34 25.23 13.52
CA HIS A 83 1.39 26.15 12.38
C HIS A 83 1.90 25.50 11.08
N ASP A 84 2.57 24.37 11.17
CA ASP A 84 3.07 23.57 10.07
C ASP A 84 2.04 22.51 9.59
N ASP A 85 0.91 22.37 10.28
CA ASP A 85 -0.20 21.49 9.90
C ASP A 85 -1.12 22.17 8.89
N ILE A 86 -0.71 22.22 7.63
CA ILE A 86 -1.39 22.95 6.53
C ILE A 86 -2.18 22.05 5.57
N THR A 87 -2.21 20.74 5.81
CA THR A 87 -2.81 19.79 4.88
C THR A 87 -4.29 20.07 4.60
N SER A 88 -5.07 20.46 5.61
CA SER A 88 -6.50 20.79 5.45
C SER A 88 -6.71 21.95 4.48
N ASP A 89 -5.95 23.04 4.64
CA ASP A 89 -6.01 24.22 3.76
C ASP A 89 -5.58 23.88 2.33
N CYS A 90 -4.51 23.08 2.18
CA CYS A 90 -4.01 22.65 0.88
C CYS A 90 -5.02 21.76 0.14
N VAL A 91 -5.69 20.84 0.85
CA VAL A 91 -6.74 19.99 0.26
C VAL A 91 -7.96 20.84 -0.11
N ALA A 92 -8.38 21.78 0.73
CA ALA A 92 -9.45 22.71 0.38
C ALA A 92 -9.14 23.48 -0.91
N ARG A 93 -7.93 24.00 -1.06
CA ARG A 93 -7.47 24.67 -2.30
C ARG A 93 -7.46 23.73 -3.51
N ALA A 94 -6.97 22.51 -3.34
CA ALA A 94 -6.95 21.52 -4.42
C ALA A 94 -8.35 21.17 -4.94
N PHE A 95 -9.37 21.25 -4.06
CA PHE A 95 -10.76 21.01 -4.42
C PHE A 95 -11.55 22.28 -4.76
N GLY A 96 -10.97 23.46 -4.56
CA GLY A 96 -11.64 24.74 -4.79
C GLY A 96 -12.82 25.01 -3.84
N VAL A 97 -12.74 24.51 -2.62
CA VAL A 97 -13.77 24.67 -1.59
C VAL A 97 -13.27 25.53 -0.43
N PRO A 98 -14.13 26.27 0.27
CA PRO A 98 -13.72 27.01 1.47
C PRO A 98 -13.46 26.07 2.64
N ILE A 99 -12.69 26.56 3.62
CA ILE A 99 -12.52 25.92 4.93
C ILE A 99 -13.76 26.20 5.78
N ASP A 100 -14.19 25.20 6.51
CA ASP A 100 -15.19 25.28 7.57
C ASP A 100 -14.55 24.91 8.92
N VAL A 101 -15.18 25.26 10.02
CA VAL A 101 -14.68 24.97 11.37
C VAL A 101 -15.62 23.97 12.04
N ASP A 102 -15.15 22.76 12.24
CA ASP A 102 -15.84 21.77 13.08
C ASP A 102 -15.32 21.88 14.52
N PRO A 103 -16.19 21.87 15.54
CA PRO A 103 -15.76 21.94 16.95
C PRO A 103 -14.79 20.82 17.38
N ARG A 104 -14.77 19.70 16.65
CA ARG A 104 -13.90 18.54 16.90
C ARG A 104 -12.63 18.59 16.08
N ALA A 105 -12.61 19.32 14.98
CA ALA A 105 -11.47 19.52 14.09
C ALA A 105 -11.24 21.03 13.95
N LEU A 106 -9.97 21.45 13.95
CA LEU A 106 -9.61 22.88 13.89
C LEU A 106 -10.11 23.53 12.61
N ALA A 107 -9.83 22.91 11.47
CA ALA A 107 -10.26 23.39 10.15
C ALA A 107 -10.41 22.20 9.20
N ILE A 108 -11.50 22.14 8.46
CA ILE A 108 -11.76 21.11 7.44
C ILE A 108 -12.32 21.73 6.18
N PRO A 109 -12.08 21.17 5.00
CA PRO A 109 -12.73 21.62 3.76
C PRO A 109 -14.24 21.42 3.84
N LYS A 110 -15.00 22.39 3.36
CA LYS A 110 -16.46 22.32 3.35
C LYS A 110 -16.98 21.17 2.49
N GLY A 111 -17.98 20.46 2.98
CA GLY A 111 -18.61 19.35 2.27
C GLY A 111 -17.86 18.04 2.39
N THR A 112 -17.05 17.88 3.43
CA THR A 112 -16.35 16.65 3.76
C THR A 112 -17.15 15.78 4.72
N ASP A 113 -16.92 14.47 4.65
CA ASP A 113 -17.29 13.53 5.71
C ASP A 113 -16.15 13.45 6.73
N LEU A 114 -16.49 13.38 8.02
CA LEU A 114 -15.47 13.21 9.06
C LEU A 114 -15.00 11.77 9.12
N VAL A 115 -13.68 11.60 9.30
CA VAL A 115 -13.04 10.32 9.62
C VAL A 115 -12.73 10.32 11.11
N LEU A 116 -13.57 9.67 11.87
CA LEU A 116 -13.48 9.65 13.33
C LEU A 116 -12.38 8.69 13.81
N ASN A 117 -11.90 8.91 15.02
CA ASN A 117 -11.05 7.98 15.76
C ASN A 117 -11.24 8.16 17.26
N GLU A 118 -11.16 7.05 17.98
CA GLU A 118 -11.31 7.04 19.44
C GLU A 118 -10.00 7.33 20.19
N VAL A 119 -8.87 7.33 19.48
CA VAL A 119 -7.54 7.44 20.09
C VAL A 119 -7.24 8.88 20.51
N SER A 120 -7.50 9.85 19.64
CA SER A 120 -7.24 11.27 19.91
C SER A 120 -8.50 12.12 19.99
N GLY A 121 -9.61 11.63 19.45
CA GLY A 121 -10.85 12.40 19.29
C GLY A 121 -10.82 13.48 18.19
N ALA A 122 -9.64 13.86 17.71
CA ALA A 122 -9.49 14.80 16.60
C ALA A 122 -9.69 14.08 15.26
N PRO A 123 -10.72 14.40 14.47
CA PRO A 123 -11.01 13.67 13.25
C PRO A 123 -10.08 14.03 12.10
N GLY A 124 -9.91 13.08 11.18
CA GLY A 124 -9.55 13.38 9.79
C GLY A 124 -10.80 13.70 8.97
N PHE A 125 -10.66 13.71 7.64
CA PHE A 125 -11.80 13.96 6.76
C PHE A 125 -11.67 13.25 5.42
N TRP A 126 -12.81 13.10 4.73
CA TRP A 126 -12.88 12.51 3.40
C TRP A 126 -13.60 13.45 2.44
N ILE A 127 -12.93 13.83 1.35
CA ILE A 127 -13.48 14.68 0.29
C ILE A 127 -13.25 14.02 -1.08
N GLY A 128 -14.30 13.80 -1.84
CA GLY A 128 -14.22 13.12 -3.13
C GLY A 128 -13.62 11.74 -2.98
N ASN A 129 -12.43 11.52 -3.54
CA ASN A 129 -11.66 10.29 -3.39
C ASN A 129 -10.39 10.45 -2.53
N VAL A 130 -10.26 11.57 -1.81
CA VAL A 130 -9.10 11.86 -0.94
C VAL A 130 -9.51 11.66 0.53
N ILE A 131 -8.79 10.80 1.22
CA ILE A 131 -8.98 10.44 2.63
C ILE A 131 -7.79 10.98 3.41
N VAL A 132 -8.04 11.93 4.29
CA VAL A 132 -7.01 12.65 5.04
C VAL A 132 -6.94 12.16 6.47
N MET A 133 -5.77 11.61 6.85
CA MET A 133 -5.55 10.97 8.14
C MET A 133 -4.35 11.57 8.87
N ALA A 134 -4.30 11.36 10.18
CA ALA A 134 -3.21 11.79 11.02
C ALA A 134 -1.87 11.11 10.66
N GLY A 135 -0.75 11.79 10.99
CA GLY A 135 0.59 11.22 10.83
C GLY A 135 0.98 10.24 11.95
N VAL A 136 0.34 10.32 13.12
CA VAL A 136 0.62 9.43 14.27
C VAL A 136 0.07 8.03 13.98
N PRO A 137 0.90 6.98 14.01
CA PRO A 137 0.50 5.64 13.55
C PRO A 137 -0.77 5.08 14.20
N SER A 138 -0.90 5.14 15.52
CA SER A 138 -2.08 4.61 16.21
C SER A 138 -3.37 5.37 15.85
N ILE A 139 -3.29 6.67 15.61
CA ILE A 139 -4.43 7.48 15.20
C ILE A 139 -4.79 7.19 13.74
N MET A 140 -3.79 7.11 12.86
CA MET A 140 -3.96 6.75 11.46
C MET A 140 -4.62 5.38 11.30
N GLN A 141 -4.19 4.38 12.08
CA GLN A 141 -4.77 3.03 12.07
C GLN A 141 -6.25 3.05 12.44
N ALA A 142 -6.62 3.75 13.52
CA ALA A 142 -8.03 3.90 13.93
C ALA A 142 -8.86 4.63 12.86
N MET A 143 -8.30 5.65 12.20
CA MET A 143 -8.95 6.32 11.08
C MET A 143 -9.12 5.41 9.86
N LEU A 144 -8.13 4.56 9.57
CA LEU A 144 -8.21 3.61 8.48
C LEU A 144 -9.28 2.53 8.74
N ASP A 145 -9.40 2.06 9.97
CA ASP A 145 -10.47 1.13 10.39
C ASP A 145 -11.87 1.75 10.21
N GLU A 146 -12.01 3.05 10.48
CA GLU A 146 -13.27 3.78 10.30
C GLU A 146 -13.67 3.94 8.83
N VAL A 147 -12.71 4.13 7.92
CA VAL A 147 -13.01 4.31 6.49
C VAL A 147 -13.14 2.98 5.73
N ALA A 148 -12.47 1.94 6.18
CA ALA A 148 -12.38 0.65 5.48
C ALA A 148 -13.75 0.05 5.09
N PRO A 149 -14.79 0.05 5.95
CA PRO A 149 -16.11 -0.47 5.60
C PRO A 149 -16.83 0.34 4.50
N LYS A 150 -16.41 1.58 4.27
CA LYS A 150 -17.01 2.52 3.32
C LYS A 150 -16.33 2.48 1.95
N LEU A 151 -15.15 1.84 1.86
CA LEU A 151 -14.40 1.71 0.62
C LEU A 151 -15.06 0.68 -0.31
N LYS A 152 -15.07 0.98 -1.60
CA LYS A 152 -15.34 -0.07 -2.59
C LYS A 152 -14.13 -1.00 -2.61
N THR A 153 -14.35 -2.24 -2.28
CA THR A 153 -13.30 -3.24 -2.25
C THR A 153 -13.15 -3.89 -3.62
N GLY A 154 -11.91 -4.14 -4.01
CA GLY A 154 -11.58 -4.89 -5.21
C GLY A 154 -11.54 -6.40 -4.96
N ILE A 155 -10.92 -7.12 -5.89
CA ILE A 155 -10.68 -8.56 -5.73
C ILE A 155 -9.52 -8.75 -4.74
N ARG A 156 -9.78 -9.45 -3.65
CA ARG A 156 -8.75 -9.74 -2.65
C ARG A 156 -7.59 -10.50 -3.28
N MET A 157 -6.38 -9.97 -3.14
CA MET A 157 -5.16 -10.65 -3.54
C MET A 157 -4.73 -11.63 -2.45
N LEU A 158 -4.61 -12.90 -2.82
CA LEU A 158 -4.02 -13.94 -1.99
C LEU A 158 -2.50 -13.88 -2.14
N SER A 159 -1.76 -14.19 -1.08
CA SER A 159 -0.30 -14.20 -1.09
C SER A 159 0.21 -15.51 -0.49
N GLU A 160 1.21 -16.10 -1.15
CA GLU A 160 1.94 -17.27 -0.68
C GLU A 160 3.44 -16.99 -0.75
N THR A 161 4.20 -17.61 0.13
CA THR A 161 5.66 -17.43 0.18
C THR A 161 6.34 -18.79 0.19
N VAL A 162 7.31 -18.97 -0.70
CA VAL A 162 8.20 -20.13 -0.75
C VAL A 162 9.61 -19.68 -0.39
N ARG A 163 10.28 -20.40 0.50
CA ARG A 163 11.66 -20.10 0.92
C ARG A 163 12.55 -21.29 0.67
N ALA A 164 13.77 -21.02 0.19
CA ALA A 164 14.79 -22.04 0.03
C ALA A 164 16.21 -21.47 0.21
N ASN A 165 17.14 -22.34 0.55
CA ASN A 165 18.57 -22.02 0.73
C ASN A 165 19.27 -22.05 -0.64
N VAL A 166 18.84 -21.17 -1.54
CA VAL A 166 19.37 -20.99 -2.88
C VAL A 166 19.64 -19.51 -3.13
N ARG A 167 20.65 -19.20 -3.94
CA ARG A 167 20.91 -17.81 -4.34
C ARG A 167 19.88 -17.36 -5.36
N GLU A 168 19.47 -16.11 -5.30
CA GLU A 168 18.54 -15.53 -6.27
C GLU A 168 19.05 -15.64 -7.71
N SER A 169 20.38 -15.46 -7.92
CA SER A 169 21.03 -15.63 -9.21
C SER A 169 20.83 -17.01 -9.85
N ASP A 170 20.69 -18.04 -9.03
CA ASP A 170 20.63 -19.44 -9.49
C ASP A 170 19.21 -19.84 -9.94
N ILE A 171 18.21 -19.04 -9.58
CA ILE A 171 16.80 -19.30 -9.89
C ILE A 171 16.18 -18.28 -10.86
N GLY A 172 16.87 -17.17 -11.15
CA GLY A 172 16.30 -16.03 -11.89
C GLY A 172 15.67 -16.41 -13.24
N THR A 173 16.39 -17.19 -14.06
CA THR A 173 15.90 -17.63 -15.39
C THR A 173 14.67 -18.52 -15.28
N GLN A 174 14.71 -19.52 -14.40
CA GLN A 174 13.60 -20.45 -14.21
C GLN A 174 12.38 -19.76 -13.58
N LEU A 175 12.61 -18.78 -12.69
CA LEU A 175 11.55 -18.00 -12.08
C LEU A 175 10.83 -17.12 -13.12
N ASP A 176 11.57 -16.55 -14.07
CA ASP A 176 11.01 -15.80 -15.20
C ASP A 176 10.16 -16.70 -16.12
N GLU A 177 10.60 -17.93 -16.37
CA GLU A 177 9.81 -18.92 -17.12
C GLU A 177 8.52 -19.30 -16.40
N ILE A 178 8.57 -19.52 -15.09
CA ILE A 178 7.39 -19.79 -14.27
C ILE A 178 6.44 -18.60 -14.28
N ALA A 179 6.93 -17.36 -14.18
CA ALA A 179 6.11 -16.17 -14.24
C ALA A 179 5.40 -16.05 -15.60
N LYS A 180 6.08 -16.28 -16.71
CA LYS A 180 5.49 -16.29 -18.06
C LYS A 180 4.44 -17.38 -18.24
N ALA A 181 4.66 -18.56 -17.64
CA ALA A 181 3.72 -19.69 -17.73
C ALA A 181 2.47 -19.52 -16.83
N ASN A 182 2.48 -18.59 -15.88
CA ASN A 182 1.40 -18.35 -14.94
C ASN A 182 0.85 -16.91 -15.04
N PRO A 183 0.23 -16.51 -16.16
CA PRO A 183 -0.33 -15.18 -16.32
C PRO A 183 -1.41 -14.92 -15.26
N GLY A 184 -1.36 -13.73 -14.65
CA GLY A 184 -2.25 -13.33 -13.54
C GLY A 184 -1.76 -13.73 -12.14
N VAL A 185 -0.54 -14.29 -12.05
CA VAL A 185 0.19 -14.42 -10.79
C VAL A 185 1.38 -13.46 -10.81
N VAL A 186 1.46 -12.59 -9.82
CA VAL A 186 2.63 -11.72 -9.61
C VAL A 186 3.64 -12.50 -8.79
N ILE A 187 4.85 -12.63 -9.29
CA ILE A 187 5.94 -13.37 -8.64
C ILE A 187 7.10 -12.40 -8.41
N GLY A 188 7.58 -12.33 -7.18
CA GLY A 188 8.74 -11.51 -6.80
C GLY A 188 9.71 -12.32 -5.93
N SER A 189 11.00 -12.14 -6.13
CA SER A 189 12.06 -12.76 -5.33
C SER A 189 12.69 -11.73 -4.39
N HIS A 190 13.07 -12.20 -3.20
CA HIS A 190 13.69 -11.40 -2.15
C HIS A 190 14.86 -12.19 -1.56
N PRO A 191 16.10 -11.85 -1.91
CA PRO A 191 17.27 -12.48 -1.32
C PRO A 191 17.41 -12.06 0.14
N PHE A 192 17.84 -12.99 0.98
CA PHE A 192 18.19 -12.74 2.37
C PHE A 192 19.37 -13.62 2.79
N PHE A 193 19.98 -13.31 3.92
CA PHE A 193 21.04 -14.12 4.48
C PHE A 193 20.51 -14.88 5.70
N ASP A 194 20.50 -16.20 5.60
CA ASP A 194 20.19 -17.09 6.72
C ASP A 194 21.46 -17.36 7.52
N LEU A 195 21.41 -17.26 8.85
CA LEU A 195 22.59 -17.43 9.71
C LEU A 195 23.12 -18.86 9.73
N GLN A 196 22.29 -19.87 9.42
CA GLN A 196 22.67 -21.28 9.43
C GLN A 196 23.00 -21.79 8.04
N HIS A 197 22.32 -21.28 7.02
CA HIS A 197 22.38 -21.81 5.65
C HIS A 197 23.03 -20.86 4.64
N GLY A 198 23.34 -19.61 5.05
CA GLY A 198 23.94 -18.61 4.17
C GLY A 198 22.96 -17.94 3.22
N PRO A 199 23.39 -17.61 1.98
CA PRO A 199 22.54 -16.93 1.02
C PRO A 199 21.28 -17.74 0.69
N SER A 200 20.12 -17.13 0.88
CA SER A 200 18.81 -17.77 0.74
C SER A 200 17.87 -16.85 -0.02
N THR A 201 16.78 -17.39 -0.57
CA THR A 201 15.79 -16.62 -1.32
C THR A 201 14.39 -16.94 -0.86
N SER A 202 13.59 -15.89 -0.70
CA SER A 202 12.16 -15.94 -0.46
C SER A 202 11.44 -15.50 -1.74
N VAL A 203 10.55 -16.33 -2.28
CA VAL A 203 9.71 -16.00 -3.43
C VAL A 203 8.30 -15.77 -2.96
N VAL A 204 7.78 -14.58 -3.23
CA VAL A 204 6.41 -14.17 -2.90
C VAL A 204 5.55 -14.24 -4.15
N LEU A 205 4.45 -14.98 -4.07
CA LEU A 205 3.48 -15.13 -5.14
C LEU A 205 2.16 -14.48 -4.72
N ARG A 206 1.56 -13.71 -5.63
CA ARG A 206 0.24 -13.07 -5.39
C ARG A 206 -0.69 -13.30 -6.57
N ALA A 207 -1.92 -13.69 -6.28
CA ALA A 207 -2.98 -13.82 -7.27
C ALA A 207 -4.37 -13.65 -6.63
N SER A 208 -5.36 -13.28 -7.45
CA SER A 208 -6.76 -13.25 -7.03
C SER A 208 -7.45 -14.61 -7.10
N ASP A 209 -6.87 -15.55 -7.83
CA ASP A 209 -7.38 -16.91 -8.04
C ASP A 209 -6.56 -17.92 -7.26
N THR A 210 -7.21 -18.64 -6.35
CA THR A 210 -6.55 -19.63 -5.49
C THR A 210 -5.92 -20.76 -6.29
N GLN A 211 -6.57 -21.24 -7.37
CA GLN A 211 -6.04 -22.36 -8.13
C GLN A 211 -4.79 -21.95 -8.92
N ARG A 212 -4.79 -20.75 -9.51
CA ARG A 212 -3.62 -20.20 -10.19
C ARG A 212 -2.46 -19.99 -9.22
N LEU A 213 -2.77 -19.42 -8.04
CA LEU A 213 -1.76 -19.20 -6.99
C LEU A 213 -1.11 -20.52 -6.57
N GLN A 214 -1.91 -21.55 -6.27
CA GLN A 214 -1.40 -22.84 -5.82
C GLN A 214 -0.62 -23.59 -6.93
N ARG A 215 -1.04 -23.45 -8.19
CA ARG A 215 -0.28 -24.03 -9.31
C ARG A 215 1.10 -23.36 -9.46
N ALA A 216 1.14 -22.04 -9.42
CA ALA A 216 2.40 -21.30 -9.51
C ALA A 216 3.30 -21.58 -8.30
N LYS A 217 2.74 -21.67 -7.10
CA LYS A 217 3.45 -22.03 -5.88
C LYS A 217 4.15 -23.39 -6.02
N ARG A 218 3.43 -24.44 -6.44
CA ARG A 218 4.02 -25.76 -6.66
C ARG A 218 5.15 -25.71 -7.68
N ALA A 219 4.99 -24.97 -8.78
CA ALA A 219 6.05 -24.83 -9.77
C ALA A 219 7.32 -24.18 -9.20
N VAL A 220 7.16 -23.20 -8.29
CA VAL A 220 8.28 -22.57 -7.58
C VAL A 220 8.90 -23.53 -6.56
N GLU A 221 8.10 -24.27 -5.80
CA GLU A 221 8.58 -25.28 -4.85
C GLU A 221 9.42 -26.35 -5.56
N ASP A 222 8.87 -26.95 -6.62
CA ASP A 222 9.57 -27.97 -7.43
C ASP A 222 10.87 -27.43 -8.06
N MET A 223 10.90 -26.18 -8.47
CA MET A 223 12.09 -25.54 -9.01
C MET A 223 13.15 -25.32 -7.92
N MET A 224 12.76 -24.80 -6.77
CA MET A 224 13.67 -24.56 -5.65
C MET A 224 14.28 -25.84 -5.10
N GLU A 225 13.49 -26.91 -4.96
CA GLU A 225 13.97 -28.23 -4.52
C GLU A 225 15.01 -28.81 -5.50
N ARG A 226 14.76 -28.68 -6.80
CA ARG A 226 15.74 -29.17 -7.83
C ARG A 226 17.06 -28.40 -7.75
N VAL A 227 17.02 -27.07 -7.63
CA VAL A 227 18.23 -26.24 -7.54
C VAL A 227 19.01 -26.54 -6.26
N GLN A 228 18.31 -26.65 -5.12
CA GLN A 228 18.91 -26.96 -3.83
C GLN A 228 19.55 -28.38 -3.84
N GLY A 229 18.86 -29.37 -4.41
CA GLY A 229 19.37 -30.73 -4.56
C GLY A 229 20.63 -30.80 -5.43
N ALA A 230 20.68 -30.02 -6.53
CA ALA A 230 21.85 -29.95 -7.40
C ALA A 230 23.08 -29.32 -6.72
N GLN A 231 22.87 -28.38 -5.81
CA GLN A 231 23.97 -27.78 -5.04
C GLN A 231 24.52 -28.72 -3.96
N SER A 232 23.64 -29.49 -3.32
CA SER A 232 24.04 -30.46 -2.29
C SER A 232 24.76 -31.70 -2.86
N GLY A 233 24.56 -32.02 -4.12
CA GLY A 233 25.23 -33.13 -4.82
C GLY A 233 26.63 -32.79 -5.35
N ASN A 234 27.05 -31.54 -5.35
CA ASN A 234 28.35 -31.06 -5.84
C ASN A 234 29.28 -30.61 -4.68
N ALA A 235 28.91 -30.80 -3.43
CA ALA A 235 29.72 -30.52 -2.24
C ALA A 235 30.23 -31.83 -1.64
#